data_f0062f78296c0e13381ccd2c7dcab75b
#
_entry.id   f0062f78296c0e13381ccd2c7dcab75b
#
_cell.length_a   1.000
_cell.length_b   1.000
_cell.length_c   1.000
_cell.angle_alpha   90.00
_cell.angle_beta   90.00
_cell.angle_gamma   90.00
#
_symmetry.space_group_name_H-M   'P 1'
#
loop_
_entity.id
_entity.type
_entity.pdbx_description
1 polymer ?
#
loop_
_entity_poly.entity_id
_entity_poly.type
_entity_poly.pdbx_seq_one_letter_code
_entity_poly.pdbx_strand_id
1 'polypeptide(L)'
;MELATNIFLLLLGISILVWGANKFVDHASVIAKHMGISDLVIGLTLIAFGTSAPEIFVGISSIINQNEEIALGTAIGSNISNIALIFGVSCLYLTGPSKTQLWNFVPFGLSVILLGLTLVDGKISFSESIGFVGILMIFMFVLFKTDGLAEEDSVDSSEFGRSLFVSLIGLVALIAGANIAVIYAEST
;
A
#
# COMPACT_ATOMS: atom_id res chain seq x y z
N MET A 1 13.16 9.74 -30.90
CA MET A 1 11.95 10.48 -30.49
C MET A 1 11.05 9.60 -29.61
N GLU A 2 10.84 8.34 -29.95
CA GLU A 2 9.99 7.42 -29.19
C GLU A 2 10.44 7.21 -27.72
N LEU A 3 11.73 6.96 -27.49
CA LEU A 3 12.26 6.78 -26.13
C LEU A 3 12.00 8.00 -25.21
N ALA A 4 12.22 9.21 -25.71
CA ALA A 4 11.97 10.42 -24.93
C ALA A 4 10.48 10.60 -24.60
N THR A 5 9.59 10.23 -25.53
CA THR A 5 8.14 10.24 -25.32
C THR A 5 7.72 9.20 -24.30
N ASN A 6 8.27 7.99 -24.37
CA ASN A 6 7.96 6.91 -23.42
C ASN A 6 8.41 7.29 -22.00
N ILE A 7 9.63 7.83 -21.84
CA ILE A 7 10.13 8.31 -20.55
C ILE A 7 9.23 9.44 -20.02
N PHE A 8 8.81 10.38 -20.84
CA PHE A 8 7.91 11.45 -20.42
C PHE A 8 6.56 10.91 -19.94
N LEU A 9 5.95 9.98 -20.67
CA LEU A 9 4.68 9.38 -20.31
C LEU A 9 4.79 8.47 -19.08
N LEU A 10 5.90 7.77 -18.89
CA LEU A 10 6.21 7.02 -17.68
C LEU A 10 6.25 7.96 -16.46
N LEU A 11 7.01 9.06 -16.53
CA LEU A 11 7.10 10.04 -15.46
C LEU A 11 5.76 10.72 -15.16
N LEU A 12 4.96 10.98 -16.20
CA LEU A 12 3.60 11.50 -16.05
C LEU A 12 2.71 10.48 -15.34
N GLY A 13 2.75 9.20 -15.74
CA GLY A 13 2.01 8.12 -15.08
C GLY A 13 2.36 8.00 -13.59
N ILE A 14 3.65 7.99 -13.26
CA ILE A 14 4.12 7.97 -11.87
C ILE A 14 3.63 9.21 -11.09
N SER A 15 3.67 10.39 -11.69
CA SER A 15 3.21 11.62 -11.05
C SER A 15 1.72 11.60 -10.74
N ILE A 16 0.89 11.12 -11.68
CA ILE A 16 -0.56 10.95 -11.50
C ILE A 16 -0.84 9.91 -10.40
N LEU A 17 -0.11 8.80 -10.41
CA LEU A 17 -0.24 7.71 -9.45
C LEU A 17 0.05 8.20 -8.02
N VAL A 18 1.17 8.89 -7.78
CA VAL A 18 1.54 9.44 -6.47
C VAL A 18 0.55 10.50 -6.01
N TRP A 19 0.12 11.39 -6.91
CA TRP A 19 -0.89 12.39 -6.61
C TRP A 19 -2.22 11.73 -6.22
N GLY A 20 -2.64 10.70 -6.94
CA GLY A 20 -3.84 9.93 -6.67
C GLY A 20 -3.80 9.24 -5.32
N ALA A 21 -2.66 8.61 -4.98
CA ALA A 21 -2.42 7.96 -3.69
C ALA A 21 -2.60 8.96 -2.53
N ASN A 22 -1.93 10.11 -2.59
CA ASN A 22 -2.03 11.13 -1.57
C ASN A 22 -3.48 11.61 -1.38
N LYS A 23 -4.19 11.92 -2.49
CA LYS A 23 -5.59 12.35 -2.40
C LYS A 23 -6.51 11.28 -1.84
N PHE A 24 -6.31 10.03 -2.23
CA PHE A 24 -7.08 8.92 -1.69
C PHE A 24 -6.87 8.77 -0.18
N VAL A 25 -5.63 8.74 0.29
CA VAL A 25 -5.29 8.52 1.71
C VAL A 25 -5.77 9.66 2.59
N ASP A 26 -5.49 10.90 2.20
CA ASP A 26 -5.87 12.09 2.99
C ASP A 26 -7.37 12.12 3.25
N HIS A 27 -8.16 11.93 2.20
CA HIS A 27 -9.61 12.04 2.30
C HIS A 27 -10.29 10.77 2.83
N ALA A 28 -9.75 9.59 2.56
CA ALA A 28 -10.23 8.34 3.15
C ALA A 28 -9.98 8.32 4.68
N SER A 29 -8.91 8.94 5.16
CA SER A 29 -8.65 9.11 6.60
C SER A 29 -9.70 9.98 7.28
N VAL A 30 -10.15 11.05 6.64
CA VAL A 30 -11.25 11.91 7.14
C VAL A 30 -12.54 11.10 7.25
N ILE A 31 -12.86 10.30 6.24
CA ILE A 31 -14.05 9.43 6.24
C ILE A 31 -13.97 8.41 7.39
N ALA A 32 -12.81 7.76 7.56
CA ALA A 32 -12.61 6.76 8.61
C ALA A 32 -12.75 7.36 10.02
N LYS A 33 -12.23 8.58 10.25
CA LYS A 33 -12.44 9.31 11.52
C LYS A 33 -13.91 9.60 11.78
N HIS A 34 -14.63 10.04 10.78
CA HIS A 34 -16.09 10.27 10.90
C HIS A 34 -16.86 8.98 11.22
N MET A 35 -16.33 7.82 10.84
CA MET A 35 -16.90 6.51 11.19
C MET A 35 -16.46 6.01 12.58
N GLY A 36 -15.77 6.81 13.38
CA GLY A 36 -15.31 6.46 14.72
C GLY A 36 -14.15 5.48 14.75
N ILE A 37 -13.34 5.40 13.68
CA ILE A 37 -12.15 4.56 13.64
C ILE A 37 -10.99 5.31 14.30
N SER A 38 -10.27 4.63 15.22
CA SER A 38 -9.17 5.25 15.96
C SER A 38 -8.00 5.66 15.05
N ASP A 39 -7.29 6.74 15.43
CA ASP A 39 -6.11 7.22 14.70
C ASP A 39 -5.01 6.16 14.56
N LEU A 40 -4.86 5.30 15.56
CA LEU A 40 -3.91 4.19 15.52
C LEU A 40 -4.27 3.19 14.41
N VAL A 41 -5.54 2.81 14.33
CA VAL A 41 -6.01 1.88 13.29
C VAL A 41 -5.94 2.53 11.91
N ILE A 42 -6.32 3.80 11.78
CA ILE A 42 -6.17 4.55 10.51
C ILE A 42 -4.69 4.56 10.07
N GLY A 43 -3.77 4.83 10.99
CA GLY A 43 -2.34 4.85 10.70
C GLY A 43 -1.79 3.49 10.26
N LEU A 44 -2.14 2.43 10.98
CA LEU A 44 -1.64 1.08 10.70
C LEU A 44 -2.34 0.38 9.53
N THR A 45 -3.49 0.86 9.10
CA THR A 45 -4.26 0.26 8.00
C THR A 45 -4.33 1.17 6.78
N LEU A 46 -5.09 2.26 6.88
CA LEU A 46 -5.42 3.12 5.75
C LEU A 46 -4.20 3.88 5.24
N ILE A 47 -3.38 4.46 6.13
CA ILE A 47 -2.15 5.16 5.74
C ILE A 47 -1.12 4.14 5.23
N ALA A 48 -0.95 3.00 5.90
CA ALA A 48 -0.06 1.94 5.43
C ALA A 48 -0.51 1.38 4.08
N PHE A 49 -1.81 1.12 3.88
CA PHE A 49 -2.37 0.74 2.59
C PHE A 49 -2.14 1.83 1.53
N GLY A 50 -2.38 3.08 1.88
CA GLY A 50 -2.24 4.20 0.97
C GLY A 50 -0.81 4.44 0.50
N THR A 51 0.18 4.29 1.38
CA THR A 51 1.59 4.37 0.99
C THR A 51 2.01 3.20 0.11
N SER A 52 1.37 2.02 0.25
CA SER A 52 1.60 0.85 -0.61
C SER A 52 0.62 0.76 -1.79
N ALA A 53 -0.33 1.68 -1.90
CA ALA A 53 -1.30 1.68 -3.00
C ALA A 53 -0.64 1.77 -4.38
N PRO A 54 0.39 2.62 -4.61
CA PRO A 54 1.13 2.62 -5.87
C PRO A 54 1.64 1.24 -6.26
N GLU A 55 2.28 0.53 -5.35
CA GLU A 55 2.83 -0.81 -5.59
C GLU A 55 1.73 -1.83 -5.88
N ILE A 56 0.62 -1.76 -5.15
CA ILE A 56 -0.53 -2.66 -5.36
C ILE A 56 -1.13 -2.44 -6.75
N PHE A 57 -1.38 -1.20 -7.14
CA PHE A 57 -1.98 -0.88 -8.43
C PHE A 57 -1.03 -1.13 -9.60
N VAL A 58 0.27 -0.87 -9.45
CA VAL A 58 1.29 -1.27 -10.44
C VAL A 58 1.33 -2.79 -10.57
N GLY A 59 1.34 -3.53 -9.45
CA GLY A 59 1.31 -4.99 -9.47
C GLY A 59 0.08 -5.55 -10.19
N ILE A 60 -1.12 -5.06 -9.86
CA ILE A 60 -2.37 -5.47 -10.54
C ILE A 60 -2.32 -5.14 -12.03
N SER A 61 -1.91 -3.92 -12.38
CA SER A 61 -1.81 -3.49 -13.78
C SER A 61 -0.81 -4.33 -14.56
N SER A 62 0.33 -4.68 -13.94
CA SER A 62 1.35 -5.53 -14.57
C SER A 62 0.80 -6.94 -14.87
N ILE A 63 0.07 -7.54 -13.93
CA ILE A 63 -0.55 -8.85 -14.14
C ILE A 63 -1.59 -8.79 -15.29
N ILE A 64 -2.42 -7.75 -15.32
CA ILE A 64 -3.43 -7.56 -16.39
C ILE A 64 -2.75 -7.41 -17.76
N ASN A 65 -1.60 -6.75 -17.81
CA ASN A 65 -0.82 -6.54 -19.03
C ASN A 65 0.16 -7.71 -19.31
N GLN A 66 0.08 -8.83 -18.59
CA GLN A 66 0.92 -10.03 -18.73
C GLN A 66 2.43 -9.79 -18.45
N ASN A 67 2.73 -8.83 -17.56
CA ASN A 67 4.09 -8.47 -17.12
C ASN A 67 4.34 -8.89 -15.68
N GLU A 68 4.31 -10.18 -15.42
CA GLU A 68 4.44 -10.76 -14.07
C GLU A 68 5.76 -10.37 -13.38
N GLU A 69 6.83 -10.18 -14.15
CA GLU A 69 8.15 -9.78 -13.64
C GLU A 69 8.11 -8.40 -12.96
N ILE A 70 7.37 -7.45 -13.53
CA ILE A 70 7.19 -6.10 -12.94
C ILE A 70 6.39 -6.21 -11.65
N ALA A 71 5.33 -7.04 -11.60
CA ALA A 71 4.54 -7.24 -10.39
C ALA A 71 5.40 -7.81 -9.25
N LEU A 72 6.17 -8.87 -9.54
CA LEU A 72 7.06 -9.51 -8.56
C LEU A 72 8.19 -8.58 -8.13
N GLY A 73 8.83 -7.90 -9.08
CA GLY A 73 9.89 -6.92 -8.82
C GLY A 73 9.40 -5.77 -7.93
N THR A 74 8.21 -5.25 -8.18
CA THR A 74 7.59 -4.19 -7.37
C THR A 74 7.31 -4.68 -5.94
N ALA A 75 6.72 -5.86 -5.77
CA ALA A 75 6.40 -6.41 -4.45
C ALA A 75 7.65 -6.68 -3.60
N ILE A 76 8.69 -7.28 -4.18
CA ILE A 76 9.94 -7.57 -3.47
C ILE A 76 10.76 -6.30 -3.27
N GLY A 77 10.91 -5.47 -4.31
CA GLY A 77 11.73 -4.28 -4.31
C GLY A 77 11.24 -3.23 -3.30
N SER A 78 9.94 -2.99 -3.20
CA SER A 78 9.36 -2.07 -2.21
C SER A 78 9.61 -2.54 -0.78
N ASN A 79 9.50 -3.84 -0.49
CA ASN A 79 9.83 -4.38 0.83
C ASN A 79 11.30 -4.21 1.19
N ILE A 80 12.21 -4.46 0.24
CA ILE A 80 13.65 -4.23 0.45
C ILE A 80 13.91 -2.74 0.71
N SER A 81 13.31 -1.85 -0.08
CA SER A 81 13.45 -0.41 0.08
C SER A 81 12.91 0.07 1.43
N ASN A 82 11.75 -0.41 1.87
CA ASN A 82 11.15 -0.06 3.14
C ASN A 82 12.03 -0.49 4.33
N ILE A 83 12.62 -1.68 4.28
CA ILE A 83 13.47 -2.18 5.36
C ILE A 83 14.88 -1.57 5.28
N ALA A 84 15.54 -1.62 4.14
CA ALA A 84 16.94 -1.21 4.04
C ALA A 84 17.09 0.32 4.02
N LEU A 85 16.27 1.05 3.25
CA LEU A 85 16.38 2.49 3.11
C LEU A 85 15.57 3.22 4.18
N ILE A 86 14.24 3.02 4.23
CA ILE A 86 13.37 3.83 5.10
C ILE A 86 13.65 3.50 6.57
N PHE A 87 13.54 2.24 6.96
CA PHE A 87 13.81 1.83 8.34
C PHE A 87 15.29 2.03 8.71
N GLY A 88 16.25 1.66 7.84
CA GLY A 88 17.67 1.85 8.07
C GLY A 88 18.05 3.32 8.29
N VAL A 89 17.58 4.23 7.44
CA VAL A 89 17.83 5.68 7.62
C VAL A 89 17.13 6.21 8.86
N SER A 90 15.90 5.78 9.15
CA SER A 90 15.17 6.17 10.34
C SER A 90 15.92 5.80 11.62
N CYS A 91 16.57 4.63 11.66
CA CYS A 91 17.36 4.17 12.80
C CYS A 91 18.57 5.08 13.10
N LEU A 92 19.08 5.83 12.14
CA LEU A 92 20.17 6.81 12.38
C LEU A 92 19.70 7.98 13.26
N TYR A 93 18.41 8.28 13.26
CA TYR A 93 17.80 9.37 14.01
C TYR A 93 17.02 8.91 15.24
N LEU A 94 16.63 7.63 15.30
CA LEU A 94 15.88 7.06 16.42
C LEU A 94 16.84 6.65 17.53
N THR A 95 16.98 7.51 18.56
CA THR A 95 17.80 7.26 19.74
C THR A 95 16.88 7.00 20.95
N GLY A 96 16.46 5.76 21.17
CA GLY A 96 15.66 5.44 22.36
C GLY A 96 15.18 4.00 22.37
N PRO A 97 14.78 3.48 23.55
CA PRO A 97 14.24 2.13 23.63
C PRO A 97 12.88 2.05 22.92
N SER A 98 12.73 1.10 22.02
CA SER A 98 11.44 0.80 21.41
C SER A 98 10.49 0.20 22.45
N LYS A 99 9.27 0.74 22.54
CA LYS A 99 8.18 0.18 23.34
C LYS A 99 7.37 -0.88 22.59
N THR A 100 7.78 -1.19 21.37
CA THR A 100 7.05 -2.12 20.49
C THR A 100 7.19 -3.54 21.02
N GLN A 101 6.07 -4.22 21.21
CA GLN A 101 6.07 -5.61 21.66
C GLN A 101 6.44 -6.55 20.51
N LEU A 102 7.24 -7.57 20.80
CA LEU A 102 7.67 -8.58 19.80
C LEU A 102 6.49 -9.26 19.08
N TRP A 103 5.36 -9.38 19.76
CA TRP A 103 4.13 -9.94 19.18
C TRP A 103 3.62 -9.18 17.96
N ASN A 104 3.88 -7.89 17.85
CA ASN A 104 3.46 -7.09 16.72
C ASN A 104 4.22 -7.45 15.42
N PHE A 105 5.37 -8.15 15.55
CA PHE A 105 6.16 -8.62 14.42
C PHE A 105 5.77 -10.04 13.96
N VAL A 106 4.93 -10.75 14.69
CA VAL A 106 4.54 -12.13 14.35
C VAL A 106 3.89 -12.23 12.97
N PRO A 107 2.91 -11.38 12.58
CA PRO A 107 2.32 -11.45 11.25
C PRO A 107 3.34 -11.22 10.14
N PHE A 108 4.27 -10.29 10.34
CA PHE A 108 5.37 -10.04 9.42
C PHE A 108 6.29 -11.27 9.30
N GLY A 109 6.70 -11.85 10.43
CA GLY A 109 7.52 -13.07 10.44
C GLY A 109 6.85 -14.23 9.71
N LEU A 110 5.54 -14.42 9.94
CA LEU A 110 4.76 -15.46 9.26
C LEU A 110 4.69 -15.22 7.75
N SER A 111 4.48 -13.99 7.30
CA SER A 111 4.45 -13.67 5.87
C SER A 111 5.81 -13.90 5.20
N VAL A 112 6.92 -13.57 5.87
CA VAL A 112 8.27 -13.82 5.35
C VAL A 112 8.57 -15.32 5.26
N ILE A 113 8.17 -16.11 6.27
CA ILE A 113 8.34 -17.57 6.25
C ILE A 113 7.50 -18.17 5.11
N LEU A 114 6.24 -17.76 4.99
CA LEU A 114 5.38 -18.22 3.90
C LEU A 114 5.98 -17.88 2.53
N LEU A 115 6.46 -16.64 2.34
CA LEU A 115 7.15 -16.25 1.11
C LEU A 115 8.37 -17.12 0.83
N GLY A 116 9.20 -17.39 1.84
CA GLY A 116 10.35 -18.28 1.70
C GLY A 116 9.95 -19.68 1.26
N LEU A 117 8.85 -20.22 1.78
CA LEU A 117 8.34 -21.54 1.39
C LEU A 117 7.81 -21.55 -0.06
N THR A 118 7.07 -20.51 -0.48
CA THR A 118 6.54 -20.41 -1.84
C THR A 118 7.64 -20.25 -2.89
N LEU A 119 8.78 -19.66 -2.54
CA LEU A 119 9.90 -19.47 -3.46
C LEU A 119 10.76 -20.75 -3.64
N VAL A 120 10.55 -21.81 -2.85
CA VAL A 120 11.33 -23.06 -2.97
C VAL A 120 11.09 -23.74 -4.30
N ASP A 121 9.88 -23.72 -4.83
CA ASP A 121 9.53 -24.30 -6.13
C ASP A 121 9.47 -23.29 -7.28
N GLY A 122 9.72 -22.01 -6.96
CA GLY A 122 9.73 -20.91 -7.92
C GLY A 122 8.36 -20.56 -8.50
N LYS A 123 7.28 -21.02 -7.86
CA LYS A 123 5.89 -20.74 -8.30
C LYS A 123 5.06 -20.34 -7.11
N ILE A 124 4.23 -19.31 -7.28
CA ILE A 124 3.23 -18.92 -6.28
C ILE A 124 1.90 -19.56 -6.68
N SER A 125 1.45 -20.53 -5.91
CA SER A 125 0.17 -21.20 -6.13
C SER A 125 -1.00 -20.38 -5.58
N PHE A 126 -2.19 -20.63 -6.10
CA PHE A 126 -3.41 -19.98 -5.60
C PHE A 126 -3.66 -20.25 -4.10
N SER A 127 -3.35 -21.45 -3.62
CA SER A 127 -3.47 -21.82 -2.19
C SER A 127 -2.52 -21.03 -1.29
N GLU A 128 -1.31 -20.76 -1.74
CA GLU A 128 -0.34 -19.93 -1.01
C GLU A 128 -0.77 -18.46 -0.99
N SER A 129 -1.33 -17.96 -2.10
CA SER A 129 -1.91 -16.62 -2.16
C SER A 129 -3.05 -16.43 -1.15
N ILE A 130 -3.93 -17.44 -0.97
CA ILE A 130 -4.95 -17.43 0.09
C ILE A 130 -4.30 -17.36 1.47
N GLY A 131 -3.18 -18.04 1.69
CA GLY A 131 -2.41 -17.99 2.94
C GLY A 131 -1.96 -16.57 3.28
N PHE A 132 -1.41 -15.83 2.33
CA PHE A 132 -1.02 -14.42 2.53
C PHE A 132 -2.21 -13.51 2.87
N VAL A 133 -3.31 -13.66 2.12
CA VAL A 133 -4.55 -12.91 2.41
C VAL A 133 -5.09 -13.28 3.79
N GLY A 134 -5.02 -14.56 4.19
CA GLY A 134 -5.44 -15.02 5.51
C GLY A 134 -4.63 -14.37 6.64
N ILE A 135 -3.30 -14.29 6.50
CA ILE A 135 -2.42 -13.61 7.47
C ILE A 135 -2.82 -12.13 7.61
N LEU A 136 -3.03 -11.44 6.48
CA LEU A 136 -3.47 -10.05 6.49
C LEU A 136 -4.83 -9.89 7.18
N MET A 137 -5.81 -10.73 6.88
CA MET A 137 -7.14 -10.66 7.50
C MET A 137 -7.10 -10.91 9.01
N ILE A 138 -6.29 -11.87 9.47
CA ILE A 138 -6.09 -12.12 10.91
C ILE A 138 -5.45 -10.90 11.56
N PHE A 139 -4.41 -10.31 10.96
CA PHE A 139 -3.76 -9.12 11.47
C PHE A 139 -4.77 -7.96 11.61
N MET A 140 -5.54 -7.69 10.56
CA MET A 140 -6.57 -6.65 10.57
C MET A 140 -7.62 -6.90 11.65
N PHE A 141 -8.11 -8.15 11.79
CA PHE A 141 -9.09 -8.52 12.79
C PHE A 141 -8.58 -8.28 14.23
N VAL A 142 -7.35 -8.71 14.51
CA VAL A 142 -6.72 -8.50 15.82
C VAL A 142 -6.56 -7.02 16.11
N LEU A 143 -6.10 -6.23 15.14
CA LEU A 143 -5.91 -4.79 15.27
C LEU A 143 -7.22 -4.07 15.59
N PHE A 144 -8.28 -4.33 14.81
CA PHE A 144 -9.60 -3.73 15.05
C PHE A 144 -10.22 -4.13 16.38
N LYS A 145 -9.98 -5.37 16.83
CA LYS A 145 -10.49 -5.84 18.12
C LYS A 145 -9.79 -5.18 19.33
N THR A 146 -8.51 -4.85 19.17
CA THR A 146 -7.69 -4.31 20.27
C THR A 146 -7.84 -2.79 20.40
N ASP A 147 -7.83 -2.06 19.28
CA ASP A 147 -7.73 -0.60 19.26
C ASP A 147 -8.70 0.07 18.25
N GLY A 148 -9.74 -0.66 17.81
CA GLY A 148 -10.50 -0.31 16.61
C GLY A 148 -11.41 0.91 16.69
N LEU A 149 -11.93 1.25 17.86
CA LEU A 149 -12.95 2.30 18.00
C LEU A 149 -12.44 3.46 18.84
N ALA A 150 -12.67 4.67 18.36
CA ALA A 150 -12.50 5.93 19.08
C ALA A 150 -13.86 6.60 19.30
N GLU A 151 -13.90 7.67 20.08
CA GLU A 151 -15.07 8.55 20.11
C GLU A 151 -15.24 9.19 18.73
N GLU A 152 -16.49 9.24 18.24
CA GLU A 152 -16.84 9.88 16.97
C GLU A 152 -16.43 11.35 16.98
N ASP A 153 -15.50 11.76 16.14
CA ASP A 153 -15.27 13.16 15.85
C ASP A 153 -16.46 13.69 15.02
N SER A 154 -17.08 14.76 15.48
CA SER A 154 -18.16 15.43 14.76
C SER A 154 -17.62 16.18 13.52
N VAL A 155 -17.37 15.42 12.45
CA VAL A 155 -17.03 15.99 11.14
C VAL A 155 -18.31 16.51 10.49
N ASP A 156 -18.24 17.73 9.94
CA ASP A 156 -19.37 18.35 9.24
C ASP A 156 -19.76 17.49 8.02
N SER A 157 -21.06 17.31 7.81
CA SER A 157 -21.60 16.54 6.68
C SER A 157 -21.13 17.03 5.31
N SER A 158 -20.80 18.31 5.19
CA SER A 158 -20.24 18.92 3.98
C SER A 158 -18.80 18.46 3.72
N GLU A 159 -18.01 18.26 4.78
CA GLU A 159 -16.64 17.78 4.71
C GLU A 159 -16.61 16.29 4.36
N PHE A 160 -17.54 15.51 4.90
CA PHE A 160 -17.67 14.08 4.55
C PHE A 160 -17.95 13.90 3.05
N GLY A 161 -18.95 14.61 2.50
CA GLY A 161 -19.29 14.52 1.08
C GLY A 161 -18.14 14.94 0.16
N ARG A 162 -17.45 16.03 0.50
CA ARG A 162 -16.25 16.47 -0.22
C ARG A 162 -15.13 15.42 -0.17
N SER A 163 -14.87 14.86 1.00
CA SER A 163 -13.82 13.88 1.19
C SER A 163 -14.11 12.58 0.43
N LEU A 164 -15.37 12.14 0.39
CA LEU A 164 -15.78 11.01 -0.41
C LEU A 164 -15.53 11.25 -1.91
N PHE A 165 -15.91 12.40 -2.43
CA PHE A 165 -15.71 12.74 -3.82
C PHE A 165 -14.23 12.83 -4.20
N VAL A 166 -13.40 13.48 -3.38
CA VAL A 166 -11.97 13.63 -3.65
C VAL A 166 -11.23 12.29 -3.51
N SER A 167 -11.64 11.46 -2.54
CA SER A 167 -11.11 10.09 -2.39
C SER A 167 -11.38 9.23 -3.64
N LEU A 168 -12.59 9.30 -4.21
CA LEU A 168 -12.91 8.59 -5.44
C LEU A 168 -12.09 9.10 -6.64
N ILE A 169 -11.88 10.40 -6.77
CA ILE A 169 -10.99 10.96 -7.80
C ILE A 169 -9.55 10.46 -7.59
N GLY A 170 -9.07 10.44 -6.35
CA GLY A 170 -7.76 9.90 -6.01
C GLY A 170 -7.61 8.44 -6.43
N LEU A 171 -8.62 7.62 -6.16
CA LEU A 171 -8.62 6.20 -6.56
C LEU A 171 -8.60 6.03 -8.10
N VAL A 172 -9.39 6.80 -8.82
CA VAL A 172 -9.37 6.78 -10.30
C VAL A 172 -8.00 7.21 -10.84
N ALA A 173 -7.40 8.24 -10.27
CA ALA A 173 -6.06 8.69 -10.66
C ALA A 173 -4.99 7.64 -10.36
N LEU A 174 -5.09 6.94 -9.20
CA LEU A 174 -4.22 5.79 -8.86
C LEU A 174 -4.26 4.72 -9.96
N ILE A 175 -5.44 4.27 -10.33
CA ILE A 175 -5.62 3.22 -11.33
C ILE A 175 -5.10 3.68 -12.69
N ALA A 176 -5.44 4.89 -13.11
CA ALA A 176 -5.00 5.45 -14.39
C ALA A 176 -3.47 5.64 -14.44
N GLY A 177 -2.89 6.21 -13.36
CA GLY A 177 -1.46 6.44 -13.25
C GLY A 177 -0.66 5.13 -13.25
N ALA A 178 -1.13 4.11 -12.52
CA ALA A 178 -0.51 2.78 -12.50
C ALA A 178 -0.50 2.15 -13.91
N ASN A 179 -1.63 2.18 -14.61
CA ASN A 179 -1.73 1.60 -15.94
C ASN A 179 -0.81 2.32 -16.96
N ILE A 180 -0.78 3.65 -16.94
CA ILE A 180 0.13 4.45 -17.78
C ILE A 180 1.58 4.08 -17.44
N ALA A 181 1.95 4.05 -16.16
CA ALA A 181 3.32 3.76 -15.74
C ALA A 181 3.77 2.37 -16.22
N VAL A 182 2.94 1.34 -16.09
CA VAL A 182 3.27 -0.03 -16.53
C VAL A 182 3.47 -0.10 -18.05
N ILE A 183 2.53 0.43 -18.83
CA ILE A 183 2.60 0.40 -20.29
C ILE A 183 3.89 1.05 -20.80
N TYR A 184 4.26 2.19 -20.24
CA TYR A 184 5.45 2.92 -20.71
C TYR A 184 6.75 2.46 -20.06
N ALA A 185 6.71 1.79 -18.89
CA ALA A 185 7.88 1.09 -18.35
C ALA A 185 8.30 -0.09 -19.23
N GLU A 186 7.34 -0.82 -19.79
CA GLU A 186 7.60 -1.93 -20.70
C GLU A 186 8.17 -1.48 -22.04
N SER A 187 7.77 -0.28 -22.49
CA SER A 187 8.16 0.27 -23.79
C SER A 187 9.50 1.02 -23.79
N THR A 188 10.18 1.10 -22.62
CA THR A 188 11.44 1.85 -22.42
C THR A 188 12.61 0.90 -22.33
#